data_f6faa6ccad614dbb4e4688dbc6f17b11
#
_entry.id   f6faa6ccad614dbb4e4688dbc6f17b11
#
_cell.length_a   1.000
_cell.length_b   1.000
_cell.length_c   1.000
_cell.angle_alpha   90.00
_cell.angle_beta   90.00
_cell.angle_gamma   90.00
#
_symmetry.space_group_name_H-M   'P 1'
#
loop_
_entity.id
_entity.type
_entity.pdbx_description
1 polymer ?
#
loop_
_entity_poly.entity_id
_entity_poly.type
_entity_poly.pdbx_seq_one_letter_code
_entity_poly.pdbx_strand_id
1 'polypeptide(L)'
;MRRALVSVTDKTGIVEFCKGLEELDFEIVSTGGTLKKLQEAGVKAIAIDDVTHFPEILDGRVKTLHPMVHGGLLFRRDLESHVKTVEEMGITPIDLVCVNLYEFEKALKAHKPMEDMIENIDIGGPSMIRSAAKNFKDVLIVTKVEDYDSVLEALRKGTDDYNFRLNLAYKAFTTTGAYDAMISRYFATVCEDEFPEVLNLSLKKVEHLRYGENSQQSANKYRDTFVEHTLLDYEQLHGKEISFNNVNDLYGAVACVREFGDQIVTAAIKHSTPCGVAIGKTGYESYTKAYEADPQSIFGGIVACNYKVDKATAEKMHEIFLEIVAAPDFDEDALEILKGKKNLRILKLKNLDARDAKYDIKYLEGNVLVQELNTKMIDEMKVVTEAQPTAEQLSDMEFGMKVVKYVKSNAICIVKNGVTLAIGGGQTSRVWALENAIHNNPDKDFNGAVLASDAFFPFNDCVQVAADAGIKAIIQPGGSIRDKDSIDLCNELNIPMVFSGYRHFRH
;
A
#
# COMPACT_ATOMS: atom_id res chain seq x y z
N MET A 1 -8.46 -37.63 -29.07
CA MET A 1 -7.25 -37.00 -28.48
C MET A 1 -7.65 -35.62 -28.02
N ARG A 2 -7.37 -35.27 -26.77
CA ARG A 2 -7.64 -33.89 -26.24
C ARG A 2 -6.54 -32.96 -26.69
N ARG A 3 -6.83 -31.64 -26.78
CA ARG A 3 -5.87 -30.64 -27.24
C ARG A 3 -5.65 -29.56 -26.18
N ALA A 4 -4.38 -29.24 -25.90
CA ALA A 4 -3.98 -28.15 -25.02
C ALA A 4 -3.25 -27.06 -25.82
N LEU A 5 -3.74 -25.81 -25.74
CA LEU A 5 -3.08 -24.63 -26.30
C LEU A 5 -2.25 -23.97 -25.21
N VAL A 6 -0.92 -23.89 -25.42
CA VAL A 6 0.04 -23.41 -24.43
C VAL A 6 0.83 -22.25 -24.99
N SER A 7 0.67 -21.08 -24.40
CA SER A 7 1.41 -19.87 -24.80
C SER A 7 1.71 -19.03 -23.55
N VAL A 8 2.94 -19.08 -23.05
CA VAL A 8 3.33 -18.44 -21.78
C VAL A 8 4.56 -17.54 -21.95
N THR A 9 4.52 -16.41 -21.28
CA THR A 9 5.67 -15.49 -21.14
C THR A 9 6.59 -15.98 -20.01
N ASP A 10 6.03 -16.19 -18.81
CA ASP A 10 6.74 -16.90 -17.73
C ASP A 10 6.69 -18.41 -18.02
N LYS A 11 7.87 -18.96 -18.26
CA LYS A 11 8.07 -20.37 -18.65
C LYS A 11 8.46 -21.28 -17.49
N THR A 12 8.26 -20.82 -16.24
CA THR A 12 8.52 -21.61 -15.03
C THR A 12 7.58 -22.84 -15.00
N GLY A 13 8.14 -24.03 -14.83
CA GLY A 13 7.39 -25.29 -14.70
C GLY A 13 6.62 -25.74 -15.94
N ILE A 14 6.70 -25.01 -17.09
CA ILE A 14 5.85 -25.31 -18.25
C ILE A 14 6.21 -26.62 -18.95
N VAL A 15 7.49 -27.03 -18.91
CA VAL A 15 7.95 -28.28 -19.54
C VAL A 15 7.36 -29.48 -18.78
N GLU A 16 7.44 -29.48 -17.47
CA GLU A 16 6.92 -30.54 -16.60
C GLU A 16 5.39 -30.63 -16.71
N PHE A 17 4.73 -29.46 -16.77
CA PHE A 17 3.29 -29.39 -16.97
C PHE A 17 2.88 -29.99 -18.32
N CYS A 18 3.55 -29.63 -19.42
CA CYS A 18 3.25 -30.19 -20.75
C CYS A 18 3.57 -31.68 -20.86
N LYS A 19 4.66 -32.19 -20.26
CA LYS A 19 4.93 -33.65 -20.16
C LYS A 19 3.82 -34.39 -19.42
N GLY A 20 3.33 -33.80 -18.32
CA GLY A 20 2.20 -34.38 -17.59
C GLY A 20 0.89 -34.38 -18.41
N LEU A 21 0.69 -33.40 -19.29
CA LEU A 21 -0.44 -33.37 -20.23
C LEU A 21 -0.28 -34.43 -21.35
N GLU A 22 0.95 -34.63 -21.90
CA GLU A 22 1.23 -35.72 -22.87
C GLU A 22 0.94 -37.09 -22.29
N GLU A 23 1.31 -37.36 -21.03
CA GLU A 23 0.98 -38.58 -20.31
C GLU A 23 -0.54 -38.84 -20.19
N LEU A 24 -1.32 -37.77 -20.30
CA LEU A 24 -2.79 -37.78 -20.24
C LEU A 24 -3.45 -37.69 -21.63
N ASP A 25 -2.72 -38.03 -22.69
CA ASP A 25 -3.16 -38.04 -24.09
C ASP A 25 -3.61 -36.69 -24.62
N PHE A 26 -2.96 -35.58 -24.18
CA PHE A 26 -3.15 -34.25 -24.82
C PHE A 26 -2.15 -34.04 -25.94
N GLU A 27 -2.65 -33.59 -27.08
CA GLU A 27 -1.85 -32.93 -28.13
C GLU A 27 -1.50 -31.50 -27.67
N ILE A 28 -0.24 -31.15 -27.67
CA ILE A 28 0.23 -29.81 -27.26
C ILE A 28 0.38 -28.93 -28.48
N VAL A 29 -0.36 -27.81 -28.51
CA VAL A 29 -0.23 -26.75 -29.50
C VAL A 29 0.41 -25.55 -28.85
N SER A 30 1.42 -24.93 -29.48
CA SER A 30 2.12 -23.82 -28.85
C SER A 30 2.57 -22.78 -29.85
N THR A 31 3.07 -21.63 -29.33
CA THR A 31 3.46 -20.47 -30.14
C THR A 31 4.89 -20.01 -29.79
N GLY A 32 5.58 -19.46 -30.79
CA GLY A 32 6.82 -18.70 -30.63
C GLY A 32 7.86 -19.31 -29.67
N GLY A 33 8.33 -18.52 -28.70
CA GLY A 33 9.37 -18.96 -27.76
C GLY A 33 8.92 -20.05 -26.77
N THR A 34 7.61 -20.25 -26.54
CA THR A 34 7.11 -21.37 -25.75
C THR A 34 7.25 -22.66 -26.52
N LEU A 35 6.83 -22.70 -27.79
CA LEU A 35 6.99 -23.86 -28.68
C LEU A 35 8.46 -24.31 -28.72
N LYS A 36 9.38 -23.39 -28.98
CA LYS A 36 10.81 -23.67 -29.03
C LYS A 36 11.32 -24.34 -27.75
N LYS A 37 10.98 -23.78 -26.59
CA LYS A 37 11.37 -24.32 -25.28
C LYS A 37 10.82 -25.74 -25.04
N LEU A 38 9.58 -25.99 -25.42
CA LEU A 38 8.94 -27.29 -25.28
C LEU A 38 9.60 -28.35 -26.16
N GLN A 39 9.85 -28.03 -27.43
CA GLN A 39 10.52 -28.93 -28.39
C GLN A 39 11.95 -29.23 -27.98
N GLU A 40 12.73 -28.24 -27.52
CA GLU A 40 14.09 -28.42 -27.00
C GLU A 40 14.12 -29.36 -25.77
N ALA A 41 13.03 -29.38 -24.98
CA ALA A 41 12.88 -30.26 -23.82
C ALA A 41 12.29 -31.64 -24.15
N GLY A 42 12.05 -31.92 -25.45
CA GLY A 42 11.56 -33.22 -25.95
C GLY A 42 10.02 -33.39 -25.85
N VAL A 43 9.26 -32.32 -25.61
CA VAL A 43 7.79 -32.33 -25.68
C VAL A 43 7.35 -32.33 -27.16
N LYS A 44 6.40 -33.19 -27.53
CA LYS A 44 5.86 -33.29 -28.91
C LYS A 44 4.85 -32.15 -29.17
N ALA A 45 5.31 -30.90 -29.13
CA ALA A 45 4.47 -29.73 -29.37
C ALA A 45 4.47 -29.37 -30.87
N ILE A 46 3.27 -29.08 -31.42
CA ILE A 46 3.07 -28.59 -32.78
C ILE A 46 2.89 -27.06 -32.79
N ALA A 47 3.17 -26.43 -33.90
CA ALA A 47 2.99 -25.00 -34.05
C ALA A 47 1.51 -24.64 -34.18
N ILE A 48 1.15 -23.44 -33.72
CA ILE A 48 -0.22 -22.91 -33.93
C ILE A 48 -0.55 -22.74 -35.41
N ASP A 49 0.45 -22.46 -36.23
CA ASP A 49 0.31 -22.27 -37.68
C ASP A 49 -0.13 -23.57 -38.40
N ASP A 50 0.25 -24.73 -37.84
CA ASP A 50 -0.21 -26.05 -38.35
C ASP A 50 -1.70 -26.25 -38.07
N VAL A 51 -2.27 -25.56 -37.07
CA VAL A 51 -3.68 -25.62 -36.68
C VAL A 51 -4.51 -24.57 -37.42
N THR A 52 -3.98 -23.38 -37.56
CA THR A 52 -4.70 -22.26 -38.19
C THR A 52 -4.56 -22.25 -39.69
N HIS A 53 -3.51 -22.92 -40.23
CA HIS A 53 -3.08 -22.83 -41.65
C HIS A 53 -2.83 -21.40 -42.09
N PHE A 54 -2.45 -20.53 -41.12
CA PHE A 54 -2.17 -19.13 -41.34
C PHE A 54 -0.87 -18.73 -40.61
N PRO A 55 0.10 -18.12 -41.30
CA PRO A 55 1.37 -17.76 -40.70
C PRO A 55 1.22 -16.64 -39.67
N GLU A 56 2.14 -16.57 -38.74
CA GLU A 56 2.30 -15.40 -37.87
C GLU A 56 2.64 -14.17 -38.71
N ILE A 57 1.94 -13.05 -38.49
CA ILE A 57 2.11 -11.78 -39.24
C ILE A 57 2.27 -10.60 -38.29
N LEU A 58 2.72 -9.45 -38.86
CA LEU A 58 2.87 -8.19 -38.15
C LEU A 58 3.78 -8.33 -36.90
N ASP A 59 4.96 -8.96 -37.10
CA ASP A 59 5.99 -9.19 -36.07
C ASP A 59 5.42 -9.91 -34.83
N GLY A 60 4.46 -10.82 -35.03
CA GLY A 60 3.86 -11.62 -33.96
C GLY A 60 2.62 -11.03 -33.28
N ARG A 61 2.20 -9.86 -33.70
CA ARG A 61 0.97 -9.25 -33.14
C ARG A 61 -0.30 -10.04 -33.47
N VAL A 62 -0.30 -10.79 -34.58
CA VAL A 62 -1.41 -11.66 -35.00
C VAL A 62 -0.92 -13.08 -35.24
N LYS A 63 -1.34 -14.00 -34.39
CA LYS A 63 -1.05 -15.44 -34.50
C LYS A 63 -2.16 -16.33 -33.92
N THR A 64 -2.72 -15.97 -32.78
CA THR A 64 -3.79 -16.74 -32.09
C THR A 64 -5.18 -16.14 -32.27
N LEU A 65 -5.27 -14.91 -32.78
CA LEU A 65 -6.55 -14.25 -33.11
C LEU A 65 -7.10 -14.82 -34.42
N HIS A 66 -7.55 -16.05 -34.39
CA HIS A 66 -8.01 -16.77 -35.57
C HIS A 66 -9.29 -17.57 -35.28
N PRO A 67 -10.25 -17.66 -36.22
CA PRO A 67 -11.50 -18.42 -36.07
C PRO A 67 -11.26 -19.90 -35.68
N MET A 68 -10.22 -20.52 -36.20
CA MET A 68 -9.85 -21.92 -35.87
C MET A 68 -9.50 -22.08 -34.39
N VAL A 69 -8.87 -21.07 -33.77
CA VAL A 69 -8.54 -21.06 -32.32
C VAL A 69 -9.79 -20.77 -31.51
N HIS A 70 -10.41 -19.62 -31.76
CA HIS A 70 -11.56 -19.17 -30.94
C HIS A 70 -12.82 -19.99 -31.16
N GLY A 71 -13.00 -20.57 -32.33
CA GLY A 71 -14.05 -21.55 -32.61
C GLY A 71 -13.86 -22.81 -31.76
N GLY A 72 -12.61 -23.35 -31.70
CA GLY A 72 -12.26 -24.49 -30.87
C GLY A 72 -12.41 -24.27 -29.37
N LEU A 73 -12.35 -22.99 -28.90
CA LEU A 73 -12.53 -22.60 -27.50
C LEU A 73 -13.99 -22.30 -27.13
N LEU A 74 -14.75 -21.67 -28.03
CA LEU A 74 -16.04 -21.04 -27.69
C LEU A 74 -17.27 -21.89 -28.03
N PHE A 75 -17.13 -22.95 -28.85
CA PHE A 75 -18.30 -23.75 -29.17
C PHE A 75 -18.80 -24.52 -27.96
N ARG A 76 -20.06 -24.57 -27.77
CA ARG A 76 -20.75 -25.34 -26.73
C ARG A 76 -20.89 -26.77 -27.19
N ARG A 77 -20.33 -27.71 -26.46
CA ARG A 77 -20.32 -29.15 -26.75
C ARG A 77 -21.70 -29.80 -26.53
N ASP A 78 -22.58 -29.15 -25.78
CA ASP A 78 -23.96 -29.56 -25.53
C ASP A 78 -24.97 -29.06 -26.59
N LEU A 79 -24.52 -28.25 -27.56
CA LEU A 79 -25.34 -27.73 -28.63
C LEU A 79 -24.99 -28.39 -29.97
N GLU A 80 -25.91 -29.22 -30.52
CA GLU A 80 -25.73 -29.93 -31.77
C GLU A 80 -25.39 -28.98 -32.94
N SER A 81 -26.02 -27.81 -33.00
CA SER A 81 -25.73 -26.80 -34.04
C SER A 81 -24.29 -26.30 -33.99
N HIS A 82 -23.70 -26.13 -32.77
CA HIS A 82 -22.32 -25.73 -32.63
C HIS A 82 -21.36 -26.85 -33.02
N VAL A 83 -21.66 -28.09 -32.60
CA VAL A 83 -20.84 -29.27 -32.95
C VAL A 83 -20.81 -29.44 -34.47
N LYS A 84 -21.96 -29.38 -35.13
CA LYS A 84 -22.04 -29.48 -36.58
C LYS A 84 -21.25 -28.39 -37.28
N THR A 85 -21.37 -27.12 -36.83
CA THR A 85 -20.61 -26.01 -37.42
C THR A 85 -19.09 -26.22 -37.28
N VAL A 86 -18.64 -26.66 -36.13
CA VAL A 86 -17.20 -26.92 -35.87
C VAL A 86 -16.67 -28.05 -36.77
N GLU A 87 -17.48 -29.12 -36.97
CA GLU A 87 -17.15 -30.22 -37.88
C GLU A 87 -17.12 -29.76 -39.34
N GLU A 88 -18.15 -29.03 -39.81
CA GLU A 88 -18.22 -28.52 -41.17
C GLU A 88 -17.09 -27.57 -41.51
N MET A 89 -16.64 -26.77 -40.53
CA MET A 89 -15.53 -25.81 -40.71
C MET A 89 -14.16 -26.44 -40.49
N GLY A 90 -14.08 -27.72 -40.12
CA GLY A 90 -12.81 -28.41 -39.81
C GLY A 90 -12.07 -27.85 -38.59
N ILE A 91 -12.82 -27.25 -37.64
CA ILE A 91 -12.26 -26.68 -36.42
C ILE A 91 -12.03 -27.80 -35.40
N THR A 92 -10.81 -27.94 -34.92
CA THR A 92 -10.49 -28.93 -33.87
C THR A 92 -10.78 -28.35 -32.48
N PRO A 93 -11.51 -29.08 -31.62
CA PRO A 93 -11.73 -28.69 -30.23
C PRO A 93 -10.42 -28.44 -29.46
N ILE A 94 -10.43 -27.43 -28.59
CA ILE A 94 -9.38 -27.16 -27.61
C ILE A 94 -9.96 -27.41 -26.23
N ASP A 95 -9.31 -28.31 -25.44
CA ASP A 95 -9.81 -28.78 -24.15
C ASP A 95 -9.17 -28.09 -22.97
N LEU A 96 -7.96 -27.54 -23.18
CA LEU A 96 -7.20 -26.81 -22.19
C LEU A 96 -6.47 -25.63 -22.82
N VAL A 97 -6.46 -24.50 -22.10
CA VAL A 97 -5.64 -23.34 -22.42
C VAL A 97 -4.73 -23.04 -21.24
N CYS A 98 -3.43 -22.95 -21.47
CA CYS A 98 -2.44 -22.52 -20.51
C CYS A 98 -1.76 -21.23 -21.06
N VAL A 99 -2.13 -20.09 -20.50
CA VAL A 99 -1.66 -18.77 -20.96
C VAL A 99 -1.41 -17.86 -19.77
N ASN A 100 -0.23 -17.31 -19.69
CA ASN A 100 0.04 -16.13 -18.85
C ASN A 100 0.36 -14.92 -19.74
N LEU A 101 0.12 -13.72 -19.21
CA LEU A 101 0.21 -12.48 -19.98
C LEU A 101 1.63 -11.91 -20.04
N TYR A 102 1.85 -10.97 -20.92
CA TYR A 102 3.08 -10.17 -20.96
C TYR A 102 3.26 -9.42 -19.63
N GLU A 103 4.52 -9.24 -19.24
CA GLU A 103 4.88 -8.69 -17.93
C GLU A 103 4.82 -7.16 -17.92
N PHE A 104 3.64 -6.59 -18.20
CA PHE A 104 3.41 -5.15 -18.22
C PHE A 104 3.81 -4.49 -16.88
N GLU A 105 3.53 -5.14 -15.75
CA GLU A 105 3.96 -4.68 -14.42
C GLU A 105 5.49 -4.53 -14.32
N LYS A 106 6.25 -5.48 -14.86
CA LYS A 106 7.72 -5.37 -14.87
C LYS A 106 8.22 -4.26 -15.78
N ALA A 107 7.58 -4.08 -16.94
CA ALA A 107 7.91 -2.99 -17.85
C ALA A 107 7.63 -1.62 -17.22
N LEU A 108 6.50 -1.49 -16.52
CA LEU A 108 6.11 -0.29 -15.78
C LEU A 108 7.14 0.05 -14.69
N LYS A 109 7.50 -0.93 -13.84
CA LYS A 109 8.50 -0.75 -12.76
C LYS A 109 9.90 -0.48 -13.29
N ALA A 110 10.22 -0.94 -14.48
CA ALA A 110 11.48 -0.62 -15.16
C ALA A 110 11.47 0.75 -15.85
N HIS A 111 10.38 1.53 -15.71
CA HIS A 111 10.21 2.84 -16.35
C HIS A 111 10.54 2.84 -17.84
N LYS A 112 10.08 1.80 -18.57
CA LYS A 112 10.35 1.69 -19.99
C LYS A 112 9.74 2.84 -20.79
N PRO A 113 10.34 3.22 -21.94
CA PRO A 113 9.75 4.20 -22.86
C PRO A 113 8.33 3.79 -23.30
N MET A 114 7.50 4.78 -23.67
CA MET A 114 6.10 4.54 -24.04
C MET A 114 5.96 3.52 -25.19
N GLU A 115 6.83 3.56 -26.18
CA GLU A 115 6.82 2.60 -27.30
C GLU A 115 6.99 1.17 -26.80
N ASP A 116 7.95 0.93 -25.90
CA ASP A 116 8.17 -0.38 -25.28
C ASP A 116 6.99 -0.78 -24.38
N MET A 117 6.36 0.17 -23.70
CA MET A 117 5.15 -0.10 -22.88
C MET A 117 4.00 -0.57 -23.77
N ILE A 118 3.79 0.05 -24.94
CA ILE A 118 2.75 -0.35 -25.90
C ILE A 118 3.02 -1.78 -26.40
N GLU A 119 4.27 -2.12 -26.73
CA GLU A 119 4.64 -3.48 -27.18
C GLU A 119 4.48 -4.55 -26.08
N ASN A 120 4.42 -4.16 -24.80
CA ASN A 120 4.10 -5.06 -23.69
C ASN A 120 2.59 -5.20 -23.43
N ILE A 121 1.71 -4.63 -24.26
CA ILE A 121 0.27 -4.85 -24.19
C ILE A 121 -0.07 -6.12 -24.96
N ASP A 122 -0.45 -7.17 -24.23
CA ASP A 122 -0.86 -8.45 -24.80
C ASP A 122 -2.31 -8.40 -25.29
N ILE A 123 -2.53 -8.73 -26.55
CA ILE A 123 -3.86 -8.81 -27.16
C ILE A 123 -4.34 -10.25 -27.28
N GLY A 124 -3.50 -11.14 -27.76
CA GLY A 124 -3.83 -12.56 -27.99
C GLY A 124 -4.06 -13.35 -26.71
N GLY A 125 -3.22 -13.13 -25.72
CA GLY A 125 -3.32 -13.79 -24.41
C GLY A 125 -4.66 -13.53 -23.71
N PRO A 126 -5.05 -12.28 -23.45
CA PRO A 126 -6.34 -11.96 -22.85
C PRO A 126 -7.52 -12.49 -23.66
N SER A 127 -7.46 -12.46 -24.99
CA SER A 127 -8.52 -12.98 -25.87
C SER A 127 -8.72 -14.48 -25.68
N MET A 128 -7.64 -15.27 -25.65
CA MET A 128 -7.70 -16.72 -25.39
C MET A 128 -8.18 -17.04 -23.98
N ILE A 129 -7.66 -16.34 -22.98
CA ILE A 129 -8.03 -16.51 -21.58
C ILE A 129 -9.53 -16.26 -21.40
N ARG A 130 -10.05 -15.16 -21.93
CA ARG A 130 -11.48 -14.82 -21.82
C ARG A 130 -12.38 -15.80 -22.58
N SER A 131 -11.96 -16.26 -23.75
CA SER A 131 -12.71 -17.26 -24.52
C SER A 131 -12.82 -18.60 -23.79
N ALA A 132 -11.70 -19.13 -23.29
CA ALA A 132 -11.67 -20.36 -22.51
C ALA A 132 -12.46 -20.22 -21.19
N ALA A 133 -12.27 -19.11 -20.46
CA ALA A 133 -12.98 -18.84 -19.21
C ALA A 133 -14.49 -18.71 -19.40
N LYS A 134 -14.96 -18.11 -20.51
CA LYS A 134 -16.38 -18.05 -20.87
C LYS A 134 -16.97 -19.45 -21.07
N ASN A 135 -16.20 -20.38 -21.65
CA ASN A 135 -16.60 -21.74 -21.93
C ASN A 135 -16.00 -22.75 -20.93
N PHE A 136 -15.82 -22.36 -19.67
CA PHE A 136 -15.12 -23.16 -18.65
C PHE A 136 -15.72 -24.54 -18.39
N LYS A 137 -17.00 -24.76 -18.74
CA LYS A 137 -17.62 -26.08 -18.66
C LYS A 137 -16.92 -27.09 -19.56
N ASP A 138 -16.49 -26.64 -20.74
CA ASP A 138 -15.89 -27.49 -21.76
C ASP A 138 -14.38 -27.36 -21.86
N VAL A 139 -13.81 -26.20 -21.42
CA VAL A 139 -12.40 -25.85 -21.57
C VAL A 139 -11.78 -25.51 -20.20
N LEU A 140 -10.69 -26.18 -19.84
CA LEU A 140 -9.87 -25.82 -18.69
C LEU A 140 -9.02 -24.60 -19.03
N ILE A 141 -8.98 -23.61 -18.14
CA ILE A 141 -8.15 -22.43 -18.30
C ILE A 141 -7.14 -22.30 -17.15
N VAL A 142 -5.87 -22.24 -17.47
CA VAL A 142 -4.76 -22.14 -16.52
C VAL A 142 -3.98 -20.87 -16.80
N THR A 143 -3.94 -19.94 -15.83
CA THR A 143 -3.27 -18.64 -15.98
C THR A 143 -2.10 -18.45 -15.02
N LYS A 144 -1.90 -19.38 -14.09
CA LYS A 144 -0.88 -19.27 -13.05
C LYS A 144 -0.06 -20.55 -12.92
N VAL A 145 1.24 -20.40 -12.68
CA VAL A 145 2.17 -21.51 -12.46
C VAL A 145 1.76 -22.38 -11.25
N GLU A 146 1.25 -21.72 -10.18
CA GLU A 146 0.83 -22.37 -8.95
C GLU A 146 -0.33 -23.35 -9.14
N ASP A 147 -1.04 -23.28 -10.25
CA ASP A 147 -2.17 -24.16 -10.55
C ASP A 147 -1.77 -25.43 -11.34
N TYR A 148 -0.55 -25.52 -11.88
CA TYR A 148 -0.13 -26.63 -12.75
C TYR A 148 -0.28 -28.01 -12.12
N ASP A 149 0.25 -28.19 -10.91
CA ASP A 149 0.20 -29.45 -10.20
C ASP A 149 -1.23 -29.85 -9.86
N SER A 150 -2.05 -28.92 -9.40
CA SER A 150 -3.45 -29.16 -9.05
C SER A 150 -4.29 -29.54 -10.26
N VAL A 151 -4.01 -28.94 -11.42
CA VAL A 151 -4.69 -29.27 -12.69
C VAL A 151 -4.30 -30.67 -13.17
N LEU A 152 -3.00 -31.03 -13.16
CA LEU A 152 -2.58 -32.38 -13.53
C LEU A 152 -3.15 -33.44 -12.59
N GLU A 153 -3.19 -33.17 -11.28
CA GLU A 153 -3.76 -34.05 -10.30
C GLU A 153 -5.27 -34.28 -10.54
N ALA A 154 -6.02 -33.20 -10.76
CA ALA A 154 -7.45 -33.24 -11.04
C ALA A 154 -7.74 -34.06 -12.32
N LEU A 155 -6.97 -33.81 -13.38
CA LEU A 155 -7.10 -34.55 -14.64
C LEU A 155 -6.79 -36.05 -14.48
N ARG A 156 -5.76 -36.39 -13.71
CA ARG A 156 -5.39 -37.80 -13.43
C ARG A 156 -6.48 -38.55 -12.64
N LYS A 157 -7.14 -37.82 -11.73
CA LYS A 157 -8.19 -38.38 -10.85
C LYS A 157 -9.60 -38.29 -11.45
N GLY A 158 -9.79 -37.53 -12.54
CA GLY A 158 -11.11 -37.22 -13.09
C GLY A 158 -11.97 -36.38 -12.14
N THR A 159 -11.33 -35.48 -11.37
CA THR A 159 -11.96 -34.58 -10.40
C THR A 159 -12.00 -33.14 -10.87
N ASP A 160 -11.74 -32.88 -12.15
CA ASP A 160 -11.84 -31.57 -12.80
C ASP A 160 -13.33 -31.21 -13.07
N ASP A 161 -14.14 -31.24 -12.01
CA ASP A 161 -15.56 -31.01 -12.03
C ASP A 161 -15.93 -29.53 -12.31
N TYR A 162 -17.22 -29.24 -12.33
CA TYR A 162 -17.75 -27.90 -12.57
C TYR A 162 -17.16 -26.84 -11.61
N ASN A 163 -17.05 -27.15 -10.32
CA ASN A 163 -16.56 -26.20 -9.32
C ASN A 163 -15.06 -25.96 -9.47
N PHE A 164 -14.28 -26.98 -9.78
CA PHE A 164 -12.85 -26.85 -10.07
C PHE A 164 -12.64 -25.93 -11.29
N ARG A 165 -13.36 -26.19 -12.39
CA ARG A 165 -13.28 -25.40 -13.61
C ARG A 165 -13.76 -23.97 -13.41
N LEU A 166 -14.85 -23.75 -12.64
CA LEU A 166 -15.36 -22.43 -12.28
C LEU A 166 -14.30 -21.62 -11.49
N ASN A 167 -13.58 -22.28 -10.58
CA ASN A 167 -12.50 -21.62 -9.83
C ASN A 167 -11.36 -21.15 -10.75
N LEU A 168 -10.96 -21.97 -11.72
CA LEU A 168 -9.97 -21.57 -12.72
C LEU A 168 -10.46 -20.42 -13.60
N ALA A 169 -11.74 -20.44 -14.01
CA ALA A 169 -12.34 -19.32 -14.77
C ALA A 169 -12.41 -18.02 -13.95
N TYR A 170 -12.71 -18.11 -12.66
CA TYR A 170 -12.62 -16.96 -11.75
C TYR A 170 -11.21 -16.37 -11.72
N LYS A 171 -10.18 -17.22 -11.56
CA LYS A 171 -8.77 -16.79 -11.58
C LYS A 171 -8.39 -16.14 -12.93
N ALA A 172 -8.89 -16.68 -14.03
CA ALA A 172 -8.67 -16.16 -15.38
C ALA A 172 -9.23 -14.74 -15.55
N PHE A 173 -10.49 -14.50 -15.17
CA PHE A 173 -11.07 -13.14 -15.20
C PHE A 173 -10.41 -12.19 -14.21
N THR A 174 -9.97 -12.67 -13.06
CA THR A 174 -9.17 -11.85 -12.12
C THR A 174 -7.85 -11.42 -12.76
N THR A 175 -7.18 -12.30 -13.49
CA THR A 175 -5.93 -12.01 -14.18
C THR A 175 -6.12 -10.94 -15.25
N THR A 176 -7.11 -11.11 -16.16
CA THR A 176 -7.35 -10.11 -17.22
C THR A 176 -7.87 -8.79 -16.67
N GLY A 177 -8.74 -8.80 -15.66
CA GLY A 177 -9.25 -7.58 -15.03
C GLY A 177 -8.15 -6.76 -14.34
N ALA A 178 -7.23 -7.42 -13.62
CA ALA A 178 -6.08 -6.74 -13.00
C ALA A 178 -5.10 -6.19 -14.05
N TYR A 179 -4.91 -6.91 -15.16
CA TYR A 179 -4.07 -6.49 -16.27
C TYR A 179 -4.60 -5.24 -16.95
N ASP A 180 -5.89 -5.22 -17.31
CA ASP A 180 -6.53 -4.06 -17.95
C ASP A 180 -6.58 -2.84 -17.01
N ALA A 181 -6.82 -3.06 -15.71
CA ALA A 181 -6.80 -1.99 -14.71
C ALA A 181 -5.41 -1.33 -14.63
N MET A 182 -4.33 -2.10 -14.72
CA MET A 182 -2.97 -1.56 -14.70
C MET A 182 -2.66 -0.75 -15.97
N ILE A 183 -3.03 -1.26 -17.16
CA ILE A 183 -2.86 -0.55 -18.42
C ILE A 183 -3.66 0.76 -18.42
N SER A 184 -4.93 0.71 -17.99
CA SER A 184 -5.80 1.89 -17.88
C SER A 184 -5.18 2.98 -16.99
N ARG A 185 -4.64 2.61 -15.82
CA ARG A 185 -3.95 3.57 -14.93
C ARG A 185 -2.67 4.14 -15.53
N TYR A 186 -1.91 3.32 -16.26
CA TYR A 186 -0.73 3.81 -16.98
C TYR A 186 -1.12 4.89 -17.98
N PHE A 187 -2.13 4.65 -18.81
CA PHE A 187 -2.59 5.65 -19.77
C PHE A 187 -3.19 6.89 -19.10
N ALA A 188 -3.93 6.75 -17.99
CA ALA A 188 -4.39 7.90 -17.21
C ALA A 188 -3.23 8.78 -16.75
N THR A 189 -2.11 8.16 -16.30
CA THR A 189 -0.90 8.90 -15.93
C THR A 189 -0.27 9.62 -17.13
N VAL A 190 -0.22 8.97 -18.30
CA VAL A 190 0.33 9.59 -19.53
C VAL A 190 -0.54 10.75 -20.03
N CYS A 191 -1.86 10.62 -19.85
CA CYS A 191 -2.83 11.66 -20.22
C CYS A 191 -2.98 12.77 -19.16
N GLU A 192 -2.22 12.70 -18.04
CA GLU A 192 -2.31 13.63 -16.91
C GLU A 192 -3.73 13.73 -16.31
N ASP A 193 -4.50 12.64 -16.42
CA ASP A 193 -5.85 12.54 -15.84
C ASP A 193 -5.75 11.99 -14.41
N GLU A 194 -5.75 12.92 -13.45
CA GLU A 194 -5.58 12.58 -12.03
C GLU A 194 -6.83 11.94 -11.42
N PHE A 195 -8.02 12.29 -11.89
CA PHE A 195 -9.30 11.78 -11.40
C PHE A 195 -10.18 11.31 -12.56
N PRO A 196 -9.85 10.15 -13.17
CA PRO A 196 -10.56 9.63 -14.33
C PRO A 196 -12.03 9.32 -14.02
N GLU A 197 -12.90 9.39 -15.04
CA GLU A 197 -14.32 9.05 -14.91
C GLU A 197 -14.53 7.65 -14.30
N VAL A 198 -13.65 6.70 -14.63
CA VAL A 198 -13.63 5.36 -14.04
C VAL A 198 -12.26 5.10 -13.44
N LEU A 199 -12.19 5.10 -12.11
CA LEU A 199 -10.96 4.79 -11.39
C LEU A 199 -10.78 3.27 -11.27
N ASN A 200 -9.83 2.73 -12.00
CA ASN A 200 -9.47 1.32 -11.94
C ASN A 200 -8.33 1.08 -10.94
N LEU A 201 -8.55 0.24 -9.94
CA LEU A 201 -7.56 -0.18 -8.97
C LEU A 201 -7.39 -1.69 -9.01
N SER A 202 -6.13 -2.14 -9.10
CA SER A 202 -5.78 -3.54 -8.95
C SER A 202 -5.07 -3.74 -7.62
N LEU A 203 -5.77 -4.39 -6.68
CA LEU A 203 -5.30 -4.64 -5.33
C LEU A 203 -4.97 -6.12 -5.14
N LYS A 204 -3.70 -6.45 -4.95
CA LYS A 204 -3.22 -7.82 -4.70
C LYS A 204 -3.17 -8.09 -3.20
N LYS A 205 -3.79 -9.17 -2.74
CA LYS A 205 -3.68 -9.62 -1.35
C LYS A 205 -2.24 -10.03 -1.05
N VAL A 206 -1.66 -9.45 0.01
CA VAL A 206 -0.28 -9.71 0.44
C VAL A 206 -0.19 -10.41 1.78
N GLU A 207 -1.20 -10.23 2.65
CA GLU A 207 -1.17 -10.79 4.00
C GLU A 207 -2.59 -11.08 4.51
N HIS A 208 -2.78 -12.20 5.18
CA HIS A 208 -3.96 -12.47 5.99
C HIS A 208 -3.73 -11.87 7.38
N LEU A 209 -4.68 -11.07 7.87
CA LEU A 209 -4.59 -10.48 9.20
C LEU A 209 -5.43 -11.30 10.17
N ARG A 210 -4.97 -11.40 11.42
CA ARG A 210 -5.60 -12.23 12.43
C ARG A 210 -7.09 -11.89 12.64
N TYR A 211 -7.45 -10.61 12.59
CA TYR A 211 -8.82 -10.06 12.61
C TYR A 211 -8.77 -8.60 12.14
N GLY A 212 -9.94 -7.99 11.95
CA GLY A 212 -10.09 -6.58 11.58
C GLY A 212 -9.89 -5.64 12.76
N GLU A 213 -10.51 -4.47 12.72
CA GLU A 213 -10.49 -3.51 13.84
C GLU A 213 -11.04 -4.14 15.11
N ASN A 214 -12.06 -4.99 14.97
CA ASN A 214 -12.66 -5.76 16.05
C ASN A 214 -12.50 -7.26 15.81
N SER A 215 -12.46 -8.05 16.87
CA SER A 215 -12.12 -9.48 16.85
C SER A 215 -13.08 -10.35 16.03
N GLN A 216 -14.32 -9.90 15.81
CA GLN A 216 -15.34 -10.59 15.00
C GLN A 216 -15.22 -10.29 13.49
N GLN A 217 -14.37 -9.37 13.08
CA GLN A 217 -14.19 -8.96 11.68
C GLN A 217 -13.02 -9.70 11.04
N SER A 218 -13.25 -10.35 9.90
CA SER A 218 -12.16 -10.89 9.08
C SER A 218 -11.44 -9.77 8.32
N ALA A 219 -10.12 -9.87 8.20
CA ALA A 219 -9.34 -8.85 7.50
C ALA A 219 -8.16 -9.43 6.71
N ASN A 220 -7.80 -8.73 5.65
CA ASN A 220 -6.60 -9.00 4.85
C ASN A 220 -5.96 -7.67 4.46
N LYS A 221 -4.65 -7.66 4.33
CA LYS A 221 -3.89 -6.56 3.76
C LYS A 221 -3.75 -6.76 2.25
N TYR A 222 -4.08 -5.73 1.50
CA TYR A 222 -3.87 -5.66 0.06
C TYR A 222 -2.83 -4.60 -0.28
N ARG A 223 -2.18 -4.78 -1.42
CA ARG A 223 -1.25 -3.82 -2.00
C ARG A 223 -1.75 -3.38 -3.36
N ASP A 224 -1.70 -2.10 -3.63
CA ASP A 224 -1.89 -1.55 -4.96
C ASP A 224 -0.74 -1.98 -5.87
N THR A 225 -1.05 -2.69 -6.96
CA THR A 225 -0.04 -3.26 -7.88
C THR A 225 0.67 -2.19 -8.71
N PHE A 226 0.09 -1.00 -8.82
CA PHE A 226 0.68 0.14 -9.52
C PHE A 226 1.75 0.87 -8.68
N VAL A 227 1.76 0.68 -7.35
CA VAL A 227 2.69 1.30 -6.41
C VAL A 227 3.88 0.39 -6.18
N GLU A 228 5.09 0.86 -6.50
CA GLU A 228 6.31 0.07 -6.38
C GLU A 228 6.77 -0.04 -4.93
N HIS A 229 6.86 1.10 -4.22
CA HIS A 229 7.33 1.17 -2.84
C HIS A 229 6.28 1.77 -1.93
N THR A 230 6.12 1.19 -0.75
CA THR A 230 5.21 1.71 0.28
C THR A 230 5.91 1.85 1.63
N LEU A 231 5.41 2.75 2.47
CA LEU A 231 5.88 2.88 3.86
C LEU A 231 5.71 1.60 4.68
N LEU A 232 4.79 0.73 4.28
CA LEU A 232 4.50 -0.53 4.93
C LEU A 232 5.21 -1.73 4.26
N ASP A 233 6.29 -1.47 3.54
CA ASP A 233 7.23 -2.50 3.10
C ASP A 233 8.20 -2.80 4.24
N TYR A 234 7.94 -3.87 4.96
CA TYR A 234 8.72 -4.32 6.09
C TYR A 234 9.04 -5.81 6.02
N GLU A 235 10.04 -6.21 6.78
CA GLU A 235 10.32 -7.60 7.11
C GLU A 235 10.08 -7.81 8.61
N GLN A 236 9.24 -8.77 8.96
CA GLN A 236 9.00 -9.12 10.35
C GLN A 236 10.11 -10.06 10.83
N LEU A 237 10.98 -9.57 11.72
CA LEU A 237 12.12 -10.33 12.27
C LEU A 237 11.75 -11.16 13.49
N HIS A 238 10.68 -10.80 14.21
CA HIS A 238 10.24 -11.47 15.43
C HIS A 238 8.77 -11.17 15.78
N GLY A 239 8.19 -11.99 16.65
CA GLY A 239 6.93 -11.74 17.34
C GLY A 239 5.72 -12.40 16.72
N LYS A 240 4.54 -12.01 17.21
CA LYS A 240 3.24 -12.53 16.76
C LYS A 240 2.85 -11.98 15.39
N GLU A 241 1.88 -12.64 14.74
CA GLU A 241 1.20 -12.13 13.55
C GLU A 241 0.67 -10.70 13.77
N ILE A 242 0.70 -9.92 12.69
CA ILE A 242 0.24 -8.54 12.68
C ILE A 242 -1.30 -8.51 12.58
N SER A 243 -1.93 -7.60 13.31
CA SER A 243 -3.37 -7.33 13.24
C SER A 243 -3.66 -6.10 12.38
N PHE A 244 -4.93 -5.91 12.03
CA PHE A 244 -5.41 -4.71 11.34
C PHE A 244 -5.02 -3.42 12.08
N ASN A 245 -5.26 -3.36 13.40
CA ASN A 245 -4.89 -2.19 14.22
C ASN A 245 -3.38 -1.96 14.24
N ASN A 246 -2.57 -3.05 14.29
CA ASN A 246 -1.13 -2.92 14.23
C ASN A 246 -0.66 -2.28 12.90
N VAL A 247 -1.25 -2.66 11.75
CA VAL A 247 -0.92 -2.07 10.45
C VAL A 247 -1.31 -0.59 10.41
N ASN A 248 -2.50 -0.24 10.91
CA ASN A 248 -2.99 1.12 10.92
C ASN A 248 -2.14 2.04 11.82
N ASP A 249 -1.82 1.57 13.03
CA ASP A 249 -0.96 2.31 13.96
C ASP A 249 0.48 2.42 13.45
N LEU A 250 1.02 1.35 12.84
CA LEU A 250 2.34 1.35 12.21
C LEU A 250 2.42 2.39 11.09
N TYR A 251 1.38 2.48 10.24
CA TYR A 251 1.34 3.52 9.20
C TYR A 251 1.45 4.92 9.80
N GLY A 252 0.70 5.21 10.86
CA GLY A 252 0.78 6.51 11.54
C GLY A 252 2.18 6.80 12.08
N ALA A 253 2.83 5.80 12.69
CA ALA A 253 4.16 5.93 13.27
C ALA A 253 5.24 6.16 12.19
N VAL A 254 5.26 5.31 11.16
CA VAL A 254 6.26 5.40 10.07
C VAL A 254 6.07 6.66 9.24
N ALA A 255 4.82 7.04 8.95
CA ALA A 255 4.53 8.28 8.22
C ALA A 255 4.94 9.53 9.02
N CYS A 256 4.81 9.52 10.35
CA CYS A 256 5.26 10.60 11.21
C CYS A 256 6.79 10.74 11.17
N VAL A 257 7.55 9.66 11.43
CA VAL A 257 9.02 9.74 11.44
C VAL A 257 9.63 10.10 10.09
N ARG A 258 8.98 9.74 8.98
CA ARG A 258 9.39 10.11 7.62
C ARG A 258 9.50 11.62 7.40
N GLU A 259 8.64 12.41 8.05
CA GLU A 259 8.61 13.88 7.85
C GLU A 259 9.86 14.58 8.41
N PHE A 260 10.67 13.87 9.18
CA PHE A 260 11.87 14.45 9.83
C PHE A 260 13.16 14.28 9.00
N GLY A 261 13.11 13.54 7.89
CA GLY A 261 14.29 13.34 7.03
C GLY A 261 15.46 12.74 7.80
N ASP A 262 16.62 13.41 7.77
CA ASP A 262 17.87 12.94 8.40
C ASP A 262 17.95 13.21 9.92
N GLN A 263 16.98 13.92 10.51
CA GLN A 263 16.95 14.15 11.94
C GLN A 263 16.63 12.84 12.67
N ILE A 264 17.44 12.45 13.66
CA ILE A 264 17.18 11.26 14.47
C ILE A 264 15.90 11.45 15.27
N VAL A 265 14.84 10.72 14.92
CA VAL A 265 13.52 10.87 15.52
C VAL A 265 12.90 9.53 15.90
N THR A 266 12.21 9.53 17.03
CA THR A 266 11.33 8.45 17.49
C THR A 266 9.90 8.96 17.59
N ALA A 267 8.94 8.19 17.07
CA ALA A 267 7.52 8.42 17.28
C ALA A 267 6.87 7.20 17.96
N ALA A 268 6.24 7.46 19.09
CA ALA A 268 5.40 6.51 19.79
C ALA A 268 3.92 6.80 19.45
N ILE A 269 3.22 5.77 19.00
CA ILE A 269 1.83 5.85 18.53
C ILE A 269 0.95 4.89 19.33
N LYS A 270 -0.24 5.33 19.65
CA LYS A 270 -1.30 4.48 20.19
C LYS A 270 -2.65 4.89 19.58
N HIS A 271 -3.39 3.89 19.07
CA HIS A 271 -4.68 4.10 18.39
C HIS A 271 -4.59 5.15 17.26
N SER A 272 -3.55 4.99 16.41
CA SER A 272 -3.24 5.83 15.25
C SER A 272 -2.96 7.32 15.60
N THR A 273 -2.69 7.62 16.86
CA THR A 273 -2.40 8.98 17.34
C THR A 273 -1.01 9.00 18.01
N PRO A 274 -0.14 9.95 17.68
CA PRO A 274 1.10 10.17 18.41
C PRO A 274 0.83 10.44 19.89
N CYS A 275 1.56 9.79 20.77
CA CYS A 275 1.57 10.07 22.20
C CYS A 275 2.91 10.65 22.68
N GLY A 276 4.01 10.33 21.99
CA GLY A 276 5.30 10.91 22.27
C GLY A 276 6.18 10.93 21.02
N VAL A 277 6.67 12.10 20.64
CA VAL A 277 7.60 12.26 19.51
C VAL A 277 8.76 13.13 19.98
N ALA A 278 10.00 12.71 19.65
CA ALA A 278 11.16 13.49 20.03
C ALA A 278 12.33 13.32 19.04
N ILE A 279 13.06 14.42 18.84
CA ILE A 279 14.36 14.44 18.20
C ILE A 279 15.46 14.23 19.24
N GLY A 280 16.49 13.47 18.89
CA GLY A 280 17.67 13.28 19.72
C GLY A 280 18.97 13.41 18.92
N LYS A 281 20.09 13.55 19.62
CA LYS A 281 21.43 13.46 19.03
C LYS A 281 21.84 12.00 18.79
N THR A 282 21.21 11.08 19.51
CA THR A 282 21.37 9.64 19.40
C THR A 282 20.00 8.96 19.43
N GLY A 283 19.93 7.71 19.00
CA GLY A 283 18.70 6.91 19.09
C GLY A 283 18.22 6.76 20.53
N TYR A 284 19.14 6.51 21.46
CA TYR A 284 18.84 6.41 22.88
C TYR A 284 18.21 7.70 23.45
N GLU A 285 18.77 8.86 23.12
CA GLU A 285 18.24 10.16 23.55
C GLU A 285 16.83 10.40 22.96
N SER A 286 16.68 10.17 21.64
CA SER A 286 15.41 10.34 20.94
C SER A 286 14.31 9.46 21.55
N TYR A 287 14.58 8.15 21.74
CA TYR A 287 13.60 7.25 22.34
C TYR A 287 13.29 7.61 23.80
N THR A 288 14.31 7.93 24.61
CA THR A 288 14.11 8.29 26.01
C THR A 288 13.20 9.51 26.16
N LYS A 289 13.45 10.56 25.37
CA LYS A 289 12.61 11.77 25.35
C LYS A 289 11.18 11.48 24.85
N ALA A 290 11.04 10.66 23.80
CA ALA A 290 9.71 10.26 23.30
C ALA A 290 8.92 9.43 24.33
N TYR A 291 9.61 8.57 25.07
CA TYR A 291 9.03 7.82 26.20
C TYR A 291 8.60 8.76 27.34
N GLU A 292 9.45 9.69 27.74
CA GLU A 292 9.20 10.64 28.83
C GLU A 292 8.11 11.68 28.47
N ALA A 293 7.82 11.84 27.17
CA ALA A 293 6.73 12.69 26.71
C ALA A 293 5.36 12.21 27.23
N ASP A 294 5.09 10.88 27.17
CA ASP A 294 3.90 10.27 27.73
C ASP A 294 4.17 8.81 28.13
N PRO A 295 4.77 8.58 29.30
CA PRO A 295 5.11 7.23 29.78
C PRO A 295 3.90 6.30 29.94
N GLN A 296 2.72 6.88 30.17
CA GLN A 296 1.49 6.12 30.37
C GLN A 296 0.92 5.59 29.05
N SER A 297 0.79 6.44 28.05
CA SER A 297 0.17 6.07 26.79
C SER A 297 1.05 5.18 25.92
N ILE A 298 2.38 5.33 25.99
CA ILE A 298 3.32 4.51 25.22
C ILE A 298 3.27 3.03 25.60
N PHE A 299 2.83 2.68 26.80
CA PHE A 299 2.69 1.30 27.25
C PHE A 299 1.70 0.54 26.35
N GLY A 300 2.16 -0.54 25.72
CA GLY A 300 1.40 -1.30 24.72
C GLY A 300 1.19 -0.56 23.39
N GLY A 301 1.94 0.50 23.16
CA GLY A 301 1.96 1.24 21.91
C GLY A 301 2.93 0.67 20.87
N ILE A 302 3.04 1.39 19.76
CA ILE A 302 3.95 1.13 18.64
C ILE A 302 5.01 2.22 18.61
N VAL A 303 6.26 1.84 18.45
CA VAL A 303 7.39 2.76 18.31
C VAL A 303 7.99 2.60 16.91
N ALA A 304 8.08 3.71 16.18
CA ALA A 304 8.86 3.79 14.95
C ALA A 304 10.04 4.73 15.11
N CYS A 305 11.17 4.33 14.51
CA CYS A 305 12.41 5.08 14.44
C CYS A 305 12.84 5.24 12.99
N ASN A 306 13.48 6.36 12.64
CA ASN A 306 14.09 6.54 11.32
C ASN A 306 15.61 6.25 11.31
N TYR A 307 16.10 5.64 12.36
CA TYR A 307 17.51 5.32 12.57
C TYR A 307 17.70 3.83 12.92
N LYS A 308 18.92 3.33 12.80
CA LYS A 308 19.30 1.98 13.22
C LYS A 308 19.28 1.91 14.76
N VAL A 309 18.54 0.94 15.30
CA VAL A 309 18.42 0.73 16.75
C VAL A 309 19.68 0.06 17.29
N ASP A 310 20.38 0.74 18.18
CA ASP A 310 21.55 0.23 18.90
C ASP A 310 21.18 -0.49 20.20
N LYS A 311 22.19 -1.10 20.84
CA LYS A 311 22.03 -1.83 22.09
C LYS A 311 21.40 -0.98 23.20
N ALA A 312 21.92 0.23 23.43
CA ALA A 312 21.45 1.08 24.53
C ALA A 312 19.98 1.48 24.35
N THR A 313 19.59 1.79 23.11
CA THR A 313 18.19 2.07 22.76
C THR A 313 17.31 0.84 22.98
N ALA A 314 17.76 -0.35 22.57
CA ALA A 314 17.02 -1.59 22.73
C ALA A 314 16.84 -1.97 24.21
N GLU A 315 17.86 -1.80 25.05
CA GLU A 315 17.78 -2.00 26.50
C GLU A 315 16.71 -1.10 27.12
N LYS A 316 16.67 0.19 26.73
CA LYS A 316 15.66 1.13 27.20
C LYS A 316 14.24 0.77 26.68
N MET A 317 14.08 0.38 25.43
CA MET A 317 12.81 -0.11 24.88
C MET A 317 12.32 -1.38 25.59
N HIS A 318 13.24 -2.22 26.02
CA HIS A 318 12.92 -3.49 26.70
C HIS A 318 12.32 -3.29 28.10
N GLU A 319 12.51 -2.12 28.75
CA GLU A 319 11.97 -1.85 30.08
C GLU A 319 10.43 -1.88 30.14
N ILE A 320 9.76 -1.55 29.05
CA ILE A 320 8.28 -1.50 29.01
C ILE A 320 7.69 -2.52 28.01
N PHE A 321 6.38 -2.75 28.10
CA PHE A 321 5.67 -3.52 27.09
C PHE A 321 5.38 -2.64 25.87
N LEU A 322 5.85 -3.08 24.70
CA LEU A 322 5.54 -2.51 23.37
C LEU A 322 4.92 -3.59 22.49
N GLU A 323 4.00 -3.20 21.63
CA GLU A 323 3.40 -4.10 20.62
C GLU A 323 4.30 -4.27 19.40
N ILE A 324 4.90 -3.17 18.92
CA ILE A 324 5.77 -3.14 17.73
C ILE A 324 6.94 -2.19 18.00
N VAL A 325 8.12 -2.59 17.55
CA VAL A 325 9.26 -1.70 17.29
C VAL A 325 9.61 -1.80 15.82
N ALA A 326 9.58 -0.67 15.11
CA ALA A 326 9.87 -0.57 13.69
C ALA A 326 11.03 0.40 13.44
N ALA A 327 12.03 -0.04 12.68
CA ALA A 327 13.20 0.77 12.34
C ALA A 327 13.82 0.31 11.00
N PRO A 328 14.63 1.15 10.33
CA PRO A 328 15.35 0.76 9.11
C PRO A 328 16.29 -0.43 9.33
N ASP A 329 16.91 -0.52 10.51
CA ASP A 329 17.81 -1.62 10.85
C ASP A 329 17.98 -1.77 12.38
N PHE A 330 18.63 -2.86 12.81
CA PHE A 330 18.91 -3.18 14.20
C PHE A 330 20.34 -3.72 14.30
N ASP A 331 21.08 -3.34 15.35
CA ASP A 331 22.32 -4.04 15.70
C ASP A 331 22.01 -5.46 16.19
N GLU A 332 22.93 -6.40 16.02
CA GLU A 332 22.70 -7.81 16.39
C GLU A 332 22.34 -7.98 17.87
N ASP A 333 23.09 -7.30 18.75
CA ASP A 333 22.84 -7.32 20.20
C ASP A 333 21.53 -6.60 20.58
N ALA A 334 21.16 -5.52 19.87
CA ALA A 334 19.87 -4.88 20.04
C ALA A 334 18.71 -5.82 19.69
N LEU A 335 18.87 -6.55 18.58
CA LEU A 335 17.87 -7.52 18.13
C LEU A 335 17.68 -8.65 19.14
N GLU A 336 18.78 -9.19 19.69
CA GLU A 336 18.71 -10.25 20.70
C GLU A 336 18.03 -9.78 22.00
N ILE A 337 18.28 -8.54 22.44
CA ILE A 337 17.61 -7.95 23.61
C ILE A 337 16.10 -7.85 23.36
N LEU A 338 15.69 -7.30 22.22
CA LEU A 338 14.28 -7.12 21.90
C LEU A 338 13.55 -8.46 21.72
N LYS A 339 14.18 -9.48 21.14
CA LYS A 339 13.64 -10.84 21.02
C LYS A 339 13.36 -11.51 22.37
N GLY A 340 13.97 -11.04 23.46
CA GLY A 340 13.65 -11.48 24.81
C GLY A 340 12.17 -11.33 25.17
N LYS A 341 11.44 -10.45 24.49
CA LYS A 341 9.98 -10.31 24.61
C LYS A 341 9.25 -11.11 23.52
N LYS A 342 8.84 -12.32 23.84
CA LYS A 342 8.23 -13.32 22.91
C LYS A 342 7.16 -12.76 21.97
N ASN A 343 6.38 -11.78 22.41
CA ASN A 343 5.23 -11.28 21.65
C ASN A 343 5.51 -9.96 20.90
N LEU A 344 6.64 -9.30 21.17
CA LEU A 344 7.04 -8.05 20.54
C LEU A 344 7.29 -8.27 19.05
N ARG A 345 6.61 -7.52 18.20
CA ARG A 345 6.86 -7.53 16.78
C ARG A 345 8.01 -6.60 16.46
N ILE A 346 9.07 -7.14 15.86
CA ILE A 346 10.24 -6.38 15.43
C ILE A 346 10.18 -6.30 13.91
N LEU A 347 10.06 -5.09 13.39
CA LEU A 347 9.85 -4.85 11.95
C LEU A 347 11.02 -4.05 11.38
N LYS A 348 11.70 -4.64 10.39
CA LYS A 348 12.71 -3.95 9.60
C LYS A 348 12.03 -3.24 8.42
N LEU A 349 12.02 -1.91 8.43
CA LEU A 349 11.45 -1.06 7.39
C LEU A 349 12.37 -1.08 6.16
N LYS A 350 11.78 -1.19 4.95
CA LYS A 350 12.55 -1.26 3.70
C LYS A 350 12.58 0.05 2.94
N ASN A 351 11.49 0.81 2.97
CA ASN A 351 11.27 1.97 2.12
C ASN A 351 10.69 3.15 2.92
N LEU A 352 11.46 3.68 3.89
CA LEU A 352 11.00 4.78 4.74
C LEU A 352 10.68 6.06 3.95
N ASP A 353 11.37 6.28 2.82
CA ASP A 353 11.20 7.47 1.97
C ASP A 353 10.18 7.26 0.85
N ALA A 354 9.44 6.14 0.83
CA ALA A 354 8.47 5.84 -0.21
C ALA A 354 7.40 6.95 -0.36
N ARG A 355 7.19 7.40 -1.62
CA ARG A 355 6.20 8.44 -1.99
C ARG A 355 5.43 8.08 -3.27
N ASP A 356 5.43 6.81 -3.67
CA ASP A 356 4.84 6.37 -4.94
C ASP A 356 3.32 6.35 -4.91
N ALA A 357 2.71 6.25 -3.72
CA ALA A 357 1.26 6.31 -3.57
C ALA A 357 0.75 7.74 -3.83
N LYS A 358 -0.31 7.85 -4.63
CA LYS A 358 -0.94 9.15 -4.95
C LYS A 358 -2.21 9.40 -4.16
N TYR A 359 -3.01 8.37 -3.91
CA TYR A 359 -4.35 8.50 -3.40
C TYR A 359 -4.49 8.10 -1.94
N ASP A 360 -5.28 8.88 -1.22
CA ASP A 360 -5.94 8.51 0.03
C ASP A 360 -7.39 8.15 -0.27
N ILE A 361 -7.79 6.93 0.08
CA ILE A 361 -9.06 6.34 -0.31
C ILE A 361 -9.84 5.93 0.93
N LYS A 362 -11.05 6.50 1.07
CA LYS A 362 -11.97 6.18 2.17
C LYS A 362 -13.23 5.52 1.63
N TYR A 363 -13.44 4.26 2.00
CA TYR A 363 -14.63 3.50 1.63
C TYR A 363 -15.78 3.74 2.63
N LEU A 364 -16.95 4.11 2.12
CA LEU A 364 -18.15 4.46 2.90
C LEU A 364 -19.36 3.66 2.39
N GLU A 365 -19.43 2.38 2.74
CA GLU A 365 -20.56 1.49 2.43
C GLU A 365 -21.06 1.57 0.97
N GLY A 366 -20.11 1.51 0.00
CA GLY A 366 -20.41 1.56 -1.42
C GLY A 366 -20.09 2.91 -2.09
N ASN A 367 -19.97 3.99 -1.33
CA ASN A 367 -19.38 5.22 -1.83
C ASN A 367 -17.87 5.23 -1.51
N VAL A 368 -17.10 5.89 -2.34
CA VAL A 368 -15.67 6.00 -2.17
C VAL A 368 -15.27 7.46 -2.30
N LEU A 369 -14.62 7.98 -1.27
CA LEU A 369 -13.96 9.28 -1.36
C LEU A 369 -12.51 9.06 -1.75
N VAL A 370 -12.07 9.74 -2.78
CA VAL A 370 -10.70 9.69 -3.27
C VAL A 370 -10.13 11.10 -3.26
N GLN A 371 -8.97 11.26 -2.67
CA GLN A 371 -8.23 12.53 -2.66
C GLN A 371 -6.73 12.25 -2.87
N GLU A 372 -5.97 13.28 -3.18
CA GLU A 372 -4.52 13.16 -3.14
C GLU A 372 -4.02 12.98 -1.70
N LEU A 373 -2.90 12.27 -1.55
CA LEU A 373 -2.21 12.23 -0.26
C LEU A 373 -1.78 13.63 0.16
N ASN A 374 -1.94 13.96 1.45
CA ASN A 374 -1.45 15.20 2.03
C ASN A 374 0.09 15.18 2.15
N THR A 375 0.78 15.55 1.06
CA THR A 375 2.25 15.55 0.99
C THR A 375 2.89 16.87 1.38
N LYS A 376 2.13 17.97 1.32
CA LYS A 376 2.61 19.30 1.69
C LYS A 376 2.69 19.44 3.21
N MET A 377 3.60 20.25 3.72
CA MET A 377 3.79 20.46 5.16
C MET A 377 3.53 21.92 5.56
N ILE A 378 4.31 22.81 5.07
CA ILE A 378 4.25 24.27 5.32
C ILE A 378 4.41 24.95 3.97
N ASP A 379 3.58 25.97 3.69
CA ASP A 379 3.73 26.79 2.49
C ASP A 379 4.80 27.83 2.71
N GLU A 380 4.57 28.71 3.71
CA GLU A 380 5.48 29.75 4.16
C GLU A 380 5.32 29.95 5.67
N MET A 381 6.43 30.15 6.36
CA MET A 381 6.43 30.54 7.79
C MET A 381 6.23 32.06 7.90
N LYS A 382 4.97 32.52 7.79
CA LYS A 382 4.64 33.95 7.81
C LYS A 382 4.37 34.41 9.22
N VAL A 383 5.25 35.24 9.79
CA VAL A 383 4.99 35.91 11.07
C VAL A 383 3.91 37.00 10.87
N VAL A 384 2.84 36.94 11.67
CA VAL A 384 1.66 37.81 11.54
C VAL A 384 1.47 38.74 12.75
N THR A 385 2.31 38.62 13.77
CA THR A 385 2.34 39.45 14.98
C THR A 385 3.50 40.43 14.99
N GLU A 386 3.45 41.42 15.90
CA GLU A 386 4.57 42.37 16.14
C GLU A 386 5.77 41.64 16.76
N ALA A 387 5.51 40.78 17.76
CA ALA A 387 6.51 39.92 18.35
C ALA A 387 7.06 38.92 17.35
N GLN A 388 8.38 38.74 17.32
CA GLN A 388 9.08 37.83 16.42
C GLN A 388 9.47 36.53 17.17
N PRO A 389 9.28 35.36 16.58
CA PRO A 389 9.73 34.10 17.17
C PRO A 389 11.26 34.00 17.15
N THR A 390 11.83 33.34 18.14
CA THR A 390 13.25 32.96 18.13
C THR A 390 13.52 31.82 17.14
N ALA A 391 14.80 31.55 16.84
CA ALA A 391 15.18 30.42 15.98
C ALA A 391 14.75 29.08 16.57
N GLU A 392 14.85 28.93 17.89
CA GLU A 392 14.42 27.72 18.61
C GLU A 392 12.88 27.54 18.51
N GLN A 393 12.13 28.63 18.68
CA GLN A 393 10.68 28.60 18.53
C GLN A 393 10.26 28.24 17.10
N LEU A 394 10.94 28.77 16.08
CA LEU A 394 10.68 28.39 14.69
C LEU A 394 10.94 26.90 14.43
N SER A 395 12.03 26.36 15.00
CA SER A 395 12.34 24.92 14.92
C SER A 395 11.25 24.07 15.61
N ASP A 396 10.79 24.47 16.79
CA ASP A 396 9.73 23.77 17.53
C ASP A 396 8.37 23.91 16.83
N MET A 397 8.09 25.05 16.14
CA MET A 397 6.91 25.23 15.30
C MET A 397 6.88 24.23 14.14
N GLU A 398 8.00 24.11 13.41
CA GLU A 398 8.13 23.15 12.32
C GLU A 398 7.97 21.71 12.82
N PHE A 399 8.61 21.36 13.93
CA PHE A 399 8.47 20.07 14.60
C PHE A 399 7.00 19.81 14.96
N GLY A 400 6.34 20.77 15.58
CA GLY A 400 4.94 20.66 15.99
C GLY A 400 3.99 20.44 14.82
N MET A 401 4.20 21.11 13.67
CA MET A 401 3.41 20.89 12.45
C MET A 401 3.61 19.50 11.88
N LYS A 402 4.83 18.96 11.89
CA LYS A 402 5.13 17.59 11.47
C LYS A 402 4.39 16.55 12.34
N VAL A 403 4.25 16.81 13.63
CA VAL A 403 3.56 15.90 14.55
C VAL A 403 2.04 16.03 14.44
N VAL A 404 1.51 17.28 14.48
CA VAL A 404 0.07 17.53 14.52
C VAL A 404 -0.65 17.03 13.27
N LYS A 405 0.02 17.00 12.13
CA LYS A 405 -0.44 16.38 10.87
C LYS A 405 -0.91 14.93 11.04
N TYR A 406 -0.36 14.19 12.01
CA TYR A 406 -0.69 12.80 12.27
C TYR A 406 -1.62 12.60 13.48
N VAL A 407 -2.12 13.68 14.06
CA VAL A 407 -3.11 13.66 15.13
C VAL A 407 -4.53 13.81 14.56
N LYS A 408 -5.50 13.06 15.10
CA LYS A 408 -6.91 13.20 14.68
C LYS A 408 -7.46 14.59 15.02
N SER A 409 -8.15 15.23 14.07
CA SER A 409 -8.72 16.58 14.22
C SER A 409 -9.91 16.62 15.19
N ASN A 410 -10.20 17.74 15.87
CA ASN A 410 -9.30 18.90 15.97
C ASN A 410 -8.06 18.53 16.78
N ALA A 411 -6.90 18.98 16.34
CA ALA A 411 -5.62 18.57 16.87
C ALA A 411 -4.71 19.72 17.29
N ILE A 412 -4.03 19.53 18.41
CA ILE A 412 -3.06 20.45 19.02
C ILE A 412 -1.82 19.64 19.44
N CYS A 413 -0.65 20.22 19.25
CA CYS A 413 0.62 19.71 19.74
C CYS A 413 1.38 20.81 20.45
N ILE A 414 1.75 20.57 21.72
CA ILE A 414 2.58 21.47 22.52
C ILE A 414 4.00 20.92 22.51
N VAL A 415 4.96 21.74 22.11
CA VAL A 415 6.35 21.33 21.84
C VAL A 415 7.33 22.23 22.59
N LYS A 416 8.44 21.65 23.04
CA LYS A 416 9.57 22.39 23.56
C LYS A 416 10.87 21.63 23.31
N ASN A 417 11.86 22.26 22.72
CA ASN A 417 13.19 21.69 22.45
C ASN A 417 13.14 20.37 21.62
N GLY A 418 12.31 20.33 20.60
CA GLY A 418 12.17 19.17 19.72
C GLY A 418 11.54 17.93 20.39
N VAL A 419 10.70 18.15 21.40
CA VAL A 419 9.97 17.08 22.10
C VAL A 419 8.51 17.51 22.29
N THR A 420 7.56 16.61 22.08
CA THR A 420 6.17 16.83 22.45
C THR A 420 6.00 16.84 23.96
N LEU A 421 5.43 17.90 24.50
CA LEU A 421 5.06 17.97 25.92
C LEU A 421 3.65 17.42 26.15
N ALA A 422 2.72 17.77 25.24
CA ALA A 422 1.35 17.29 25.29
C ALA A 422 0.73 17.31 23.88
N ILE A 423 -0.15 16.36 23.63
CA ILE A 423 -0.91 16.24 22.38
C ILE A 423 -2.40 16.12 22.72
N GLY A 424 -3.22 16.93 22.08
CA GLY A 424 -4.68 16.84 22.14
C GLY A 424 -5.27 16.60 20.77
N GLY A 425 -6.14 15.62 20.64
CA GLY A 425 -6.73 15.28 19.34
C GLY A 425 -8.12 14.64 19.42
N GLY A 426 -8.80 14.56 18.28
CA GLY A 426 -10.11 13.93 18.18
C GLY A 426 -11.24 14.69 18.88
N GLN A 427 -11.06 15.99 19.15
CA GLN A 427 -12.04 16.80 19.84
C GLN A 427 -12.95 17.55 18.88
N THR A 428 -14.23 17.74 19.26
CA THR A 428 -15.20 18.50 18.47
C THR A 428 -14.96 20.00 18.51
N SER A 429 -14.22 20.48 19.52
CA SER A 429 -13.79 21.89 19.66
C SER A 429 -12.26 21.95 19.76
N ARG A 430 -11.66 22.95 19.10
CA ARG A 430 -10.22 23.17 19.13
C ARG A 430 -9.72 23.57 20.51
N VAL A 431 -10.44 24.46 21.17
CA VAL A 431 -10.09 24.88 22.54
C VAL A 431 -10.10 23.66 23.49
N TRP A 432 -11.06 22.75 23.35
CA TRP A 432 -11.08 21.52 24.14
C TRP A 432 -9.88 20.61 23.86
N ALA A 433 -9.39 20.57 22.62
CA ALA A 433 -8.18 19.82 22.32
C ALA A 433 -6.98 20.39 23.10
N LEU A 434 -6.88 21.69 23.18
CA LEU A 434 -5.82 22.39 23.95
C LEU A 434 -6.00 22.19 25.45
N GLU A 435 -7.21 22.47 25.99
CA GLU A 435 -7.52 22.29 27.41
C GLU A 435 -7.26 20.86 27.89
N ASN A 436 -7.69 19.84 27.10
CA ASN A 436 -7.46 18.46 27.42
C ASN A 436 -5.96 18.10 27.37
N ALA A 437 -5.21 18.63 26.39
CA ALA A 437 -3.77 18.41 26.32
C ALA A 437 -3.05 18.94 27.57
N ILE A 438 -3.42 20.12 28.06
CA ILE A 438 -2.89 20.71 29.27
C ILE A 438 -3.35 19.95 30.53
N HIS A 439 -4.66 19.72 30.67
CA HIS A 439 -5.25 19.08 31.83
C HIS A 439 -4.73 17.67 32.08
N ASN A 440 -4.53 16.89 31.02
CA ASN A 440 -4.04 15.51 31.10
C ASN A 440 -2.53 15.42 31.40
N ASN A 441 -1.81 16.55 31.39
CA ASN A 441 -0.37 16.63 31.63
C ASN A 441 -0.03 17.68 32.73
N PRO A 442 -0.61 17.56 33.96
CA PRO A 442 -0.48 18.57 34.99
C PRO A 442 0.96 18.72 35.52
N ASP A 443 1.79 17.71 35.38
CA ASP A 443 3.18 17.71 35.86
C ASP A 443 4.17 18.28 34.83
N LYS A 444 3.69 18.67 33.63
CA LYS A 444 4.55 19.25 32.58
C LYS A 444 4.66 20.76 32.74
N ASP A 445 5.88 21.28 32.54
CA ASP A 445 6.14 22.71 32.46
C ASP A 445 5.98 23.19 31.01
N PHE A 446 4.88 23.87 30.73
CA PHE A 446 4.60 24.48 29.43
C PHE A 446 5.21 25.88 29.25
N ASN A 447 5.87 26.42 30.27
CA ASN A 447 6.45 27.76 30.19
C ASN A 447 7.52 27.83 29.10
N GLY A 448 7.35 28.73 28.14
CA GLY A 448 8.25 28.88 26.99
C GLY A 448 8.00 27.89 25.85
N ALA A 449 7.01 27.00 25.94
CA ALA A 449 6.66 26.05 24.89
C ALA A 449 6.03 26.73 23.67
N VAL A 450 5.94 25.97 22.58
CA VAL A 450 5.29 26.33 21.31
C VAL A 450 4.00 25.53 21.16
N LEU A 451 2.93 26.15 20.66
CA LEU A 451 1.68 25.53 20.31
C LEU A 451 1.58 25.39 18.78
N ALA A 452 1.38 24.18 18.28
CA ALA A 452 1.07 23.90 16.88
C ALA A 452 -0.38 23.38 16.74
N SER A 453 -1.08 23.87 15.71
CA SER A 453 -2.47 23.50 15.43
C SER A 453 -2.65 23.00 14.01
N ASP A 454 -3.45 21.96 13.83
CA ASP A 454 -3.75 21.35 12.51
C ASP A 454 -4.61 22.24 11.60
N ALA A 455 -5.33 23.22 12.18
CA ALA A 455 -6.13 24.19 11.44
C ALA A 455 -6.20 25.55 12.19
N PHE A 456 -6.86 26.55 11.57
CA PHE A 456 -6.98 27.89 12.11
C PHE A 456 -7.78 27.95 13.42
N PHE A 457 -7.56 29.01 14.21
CA PHE A 457 -8.36 29.30 15.39
C PHE A 457 -9.65 30.01 14.98
N PRO A 458 -10.84 29.42 15.28
CA PRO A 458 -12.10 30.08 14.98
C PRO A 458 -12.37 31.32 15.89
N PHE A 459 -11.75 31.32 17.08
CA PHE A 459 -11.83 32.35 18.09
C PHE A 459 -10.46 32.55 18.74
N ASN A 460 -10.30 33.60 19.55
CA ASN A 460 -9.05 33.89 20.28
C ASN A 460 -8.93 33.15 21.62
N ASP A 461 -9.89 32.28 21.96
CA ASP A 461 -9.92 31.46 23.19
C ASP A 461 -8.68 30.57 23.33
N CYS A 462 -8.25 29.92 22.22
CA CYS A 462 -7.02 29.13 22.22
C CYS A 462 -5.78 29.95 22.56
N VAL A 463 -5.72 31.22 22.14
CA VAL A 463 -4.60 32.11 22.45
C VAL A 463 -4.57 32.37 23.96
N GLN A 464 -5.72 32.69 24.56
CA GLN A 464 -5.82 32.93 25.99
C GLN A 464 -5.42 31.73 26.82
N VAL A 465 -5.98 30.54 26.51
CA VAL A 465 -5.65 29.26 27.19
C VAL A 465 -4.15 28.96 27.07
N ALA A 466 -3.56 29.16 25.88
CA ALA A 466 -2.13 28.95 25.67
C ALA A 466 -1.27 29.90 26.53
N ALA A 467 -1.63 31.18 26.57
CA ALA A 467 -0.94 32.19 27.38
C ALA A 467 -0.99 31.85 28.88
N ASP A 468 -2.18 31.50 29.38
CA ASP A 468 -2.40 31.12 30.79
C ASP A 468 -1.57 29.88 31.20
N ALA A 469 -1.33 28.96 30.26
CA ALA A 469 -0.45 27.80 30.45
C ALA A 469 1.04 28.13 30.34
N GLY A 470 1.43 29.36 29.98
CA GLY A 470 2.83 29.76 29.82
C GLY A 470 3.43 29.53 28.45
N ILE A 471 2.63 29.13 27.44
CA ILE A 471 3.06 28.97 26.05
C ILE A 471 3.47 30.32 25.48
N LYS A 472 4.56 30.38 24.73
CA LYS A 472 5.21 31.62 24.31
C LYS A 472 5.29 31.79 22.78
N ALA A 473 4.81 30.85 22.01
CA ALA A 473 4.74 31.00 20.56
C ALA A 473 3.65 30.08 19.98
N ILE A 474 3.05 30.47 18.85
CA ILE A 474 1.93 29.75 18.24
C ILE A 474 2.17 29.62 16.74
N ILE A 475 1.91 28.43 16.18
CA ILE A 475 1.81 28.20 14.74
C ILE A 475 0.46 27.58 14.39
N GLN A 476 -0.18 28.13 13.36
CA GLN A 476 -1.46 27.66 12.81
C GLN A 476 -1.57 28.06 11.34
N PRO A 477 -2.41 27.44 10.51
CA PRO A 477 -2.44 27.74 9.06
C PRO A 477 -2.98 29.13 8.69
N GLY A 478 -3.76 29.79 9.53
CA GLY A 478 -4.50 30.99 9.16
C GLY A 478 -5.73 30.68 8.30
N GLY A 479 -6.45 31.73 7.87
CA GLY A 479 -7.62 31.62 6.99
C GLY A 479 -8.97 31.70 7.70
N SER A 480 -9.01 32.06 8.97
CA SER A 480 -10.23 32.42 9.69
C SER A 480 -10.68 33.84 9.38
N ILE A 481 -11.98 34.05 9.30
CA ILE A 481 -12.56 35.43 9.27
C ILE A 481 -12.14 36.22 10.51
N ARG A 482 -11.83 35.52 11.61
CA ARG A 482 -11.44 36.09 12.91
C ARG A 482 -9.95 36.01 13.21
N ASP A 483 -9.08 35.78 12.21
CA ASP A 483 -7.64 35.73 12.41
C ASP A 483 -7.14 37.02 13.13
N LYS A 484 -7.74 38.17 12.80
CA LYS A 484 -7.41 39.43 13.44
C LYS A 484 -7.61 39.42 14.95
N ASP A 485 -8.68 38.80 15.47
CA ASP A 485 -8.95 38.73 16.92
C ASP A 485 -7.84 37.96 17.63
N SER A 486 -7.35 36.87 17.02
CA SER A 486 -6.25 36.05 17.55
C SER A 486 -4.91 36.75 17.46
N ILE A 487 -4.65 37.51 16.36
CA ILE A 487 -3.41 38.31 16.18
C ILE A 487 -3.36 39.45 17.18
N ASP A 488 -4.46 40.19 17.35
CA ASP A 488 -4.55 41.31 18.28
C ASP A 488 -4.27 40.85 19.72
N LEU A 489 -4.89 39.73 20.15
CA LEU A 489 -4.64 39.18 21.48
C LEU A 489 -3.20 38.65 21.64
N CYS A 490 -2.61 38.04 20.62
CA CYS A 490 -1.21 37.66 20.63
C CYS A 490 -0.28 38.90 20.77
N ASN A 491 -0.59 40.04 20.11
CA ASN A 491 0.17 41.25 20.24
C ASN A 491 0.06 41.85 21.66
N GLU A 492 -1.14 41.84 22.24
CA GLU A 492 -1.37 42.27 23.64
C GLU A 492 -0.55 41.46 24.64
N LEU A 493 -0.45 40.15 24.39
CA LEU A 493 0.26 39.19 25.28
C LEU A 493 1.74 39.01 24.91
N ASN A 494 2.23 39.74 23.88
CA ASN A 494 3.59 39.63 23.35
C ASN A 494 3.99 38.19 22.97
N ILE A 495 3.05 37.46 22.32
CA ILE A 495 3.25 36.08 21.86
C ILE A 495 3.38 36.09 20.32
N PRO A 496 4.52 35.68 19.74
CA PRO A 496 4.63 35.54 18.28
C PRO A 496 3.68 34.47 17.74
N MET A 497 2.96 34.83 16.65
CA MET A 497 2.13 33.91 15.88
C MET A 497 2.64 33.80 14.46
N VAL A 498 2.72 32.55 13.96
CA VAL A 498 3.15 32.25 12.59
C VAL A 498 2.01 31.52 11.86
N PHE A 499 1.77 31.91 10.62
CA PHE A 499 0.88 31.17 9.72
C PHE A 499 1.69 30.21 8.87
N SER A 500 1.24 28.93 8.81
CA SER A 500 1.87 27.85 8.03
C SER A 500 1.29 27.71 6.61
N GLY A 501 0.15 28.36 6.33
CA GLY A 501 -0.54 28.30 5.02
C GLY A 501 -1.36 27.04 4.77
N TYR A 502 -0.88 25.86 5.14
CA TYR A 502 -1.61 24.58 4.95
C TYR A 502 -2.22 24.04 6.25
N ARG A 503 -3.49 23.63 6.16
CA ARG A 503 -4.14 22.86 7.23
C ARG A 503 -3.92 21.36 7.06
N HIS A 504 -3.98 20.61 8.16
CA HIS A 504 -3.71 19.19 8.20
C HIS A 504 -4.84 18.39 8.85
N PHE A 505 -6.07 18.58 8.39
CA PHE A 505 -7.18 17.78 8.91
C PHE A 505 -6.98 16.30 8.65
N ARG A 506 -7.28 15.50 9.67
CA ARG A 506 -7.24 14.04 9.64
C ARG A 506 -8.44 13.48 10.42
N HIS A 507 -9.36 12.83 9.71
CA HIS A 507 -10.58 12.23 10.27
C HIS A 507 -10.57 10.69 10.22
#